data_6af3c01154708aed30165e5a333cf3c4
#
_entry.id   6af3c01154708aed30165e5a333cf3c4
#
_cell.length_a   1.000
_cell.length_b   1.000
_cell.length_c   1.000
_cell.angle_alpha   90.00
_cell.angle_beta   90.00
_cell.angle_gamma   90.00
#
_symmetry.space_group_name_H-M   'P 1'
#
loop_
_entity.id
_entity.type
_entity.pdbx_description
1 polymer ?
#
loop_
_entity_poly.entity_id
_entity_poly.type
_entity_poly.pdbx_seq_one_letter_code
_entity_poly.pdbx_strand_id
1 'polypeptide(L)'
;MINKLIEKIQKTGAPIVVGLDPMMKFVPDHIRKAAFEEKGETLEGAAEAIWLYNKGIIDKTYDLIPAVKPQIAMYEQFGIPGLMAFKKTVDYCKEKDLVVIGDIKRGDIGSTSAAYAVAHLGKVQVGSSLCAGFDEDFVTVNPYLGSDGVQPFIDVCKEEKKGIFILVKTSNPSSGEFQDRLLSTGVTAGTDAENVGGIAFSDKPLYEIVGEKVAEWSGQFMGDKGYSYIGAVVGATYPEQGKILRKVMPKSFILVPGYGAQGGTGKDLIHFFDDNRLGAIVNSSRGIIAAYQNEKYSKFGARNYADASRQAVIDMITDIDQAFQTIGK
;
A
#
# COMPACT_ATOMS: atom_id res chain seq x y z
N MET A 1 -6.35 12.25 -5.90
CA MET A 1 -5.12 11.43 -5.99
C MET A 1 -5.31 10.15 -6.79
N ILE A 2 -6.49 9.45 -6.69
CA ILE A 2 -6.74 8.20 -7.44
C ILE A 2 -6.62 8.40 -8.96
N ASN A 3 -7.13 9.49 -9.52
CA ASN A 3 -7.00 9.79 -10.95
C ASN A 3 -5.52 9.90 -11.37
N LYS A 4 -4.68 10.57 -10.55
CA LYS A 4 -3.22 10.68 -10.78
C LYS A 4 -2.56 9.29 -10.76
N LEU A 5 -2.92 8.42 -9.82
CA LEU A 5 -2.39 7.06 -9.76
C LEU A 5 -2.73 6.27 -11.03
N ILE A 6 -3.98 6.32 -11.47
CA ILE A 6 -4.43 5.63 -12.69
C ILE A 6 -3.72 6.17 -13.94
N GLU A 7 -3.57 7.49 -14.07
CA GLU A 7 -2.84 8.12 -15.19
C GLU A 7 -1.39 7.68 -15.25
N LYS A 8 -0.74 7.57 -14.08
CA LYS A 8 0.64 7.08 -14.01
C LYS A 8 0.75 5.60 -14.35
N ILE A 9 -0.16 4.75 -13.88
CA ILE A 9 -0.22 3.34 -14.29
C ILE A 9 -0.37 3.23 -15.80
N GLN A 10 -1.28 3.99 -16.40
CA GLN A 10 -1.48 4.00 -17.84
C GLN A 10 -0.25 4.51 -18.61
N LYS A 11 0.43 5.53 -18.09
CA LYS A 11 1.63 6.11 -18.69
C LYS A 11 2.83 5.16 -18.64
N THR A 12 3.03 4.45 -17.52
CA THR A 12 4.15 3.52 -17.34
C THR A 12 3.86 2.13 -17.88
N GLY A 13 2.58 1.80 -18.12
CA GLY A 13 2.15 0.44 -18.43
C GLY A 13 2.34 -0.55 -17.27
N ALA A 14 2.65 -0.05 -16.07
CA ALA A 14 3.09 -0.87 -14.95
C ALA A 14 2.18 -0.65 -13.71
N PRO A 15 1.25 -1.56 -13.40
CA PRO A 15 0.42 -1.47 -12.20
C PRO A 15 1.17 -1.95 -10.95
N ILE A 16 2.35 -1.43 -10.71
CA ILE A 16 3.24 -1.87 -9.63
C ILE A 16 3.65 -0.73 -8.72
N VAL A 17 3.98 -1.07 -7.48
CA VAL A 17 4.52 -0.16 -6.48
C VAL A 17 5.76 -0.76 -5.83
N VAL A 18 6.83 0.01 -5.76
CA VAL A 18 8.06 -0.40 -5.07
C VAL A 18 7.90 -0.13 -3.58
N GLY A 19 7.90 -1.21 -2.80
CA GLY A 19 7.92 -1.10 -1.34
C GLY A 19 9.30 -0.71 -0.84
N LEU A 20 9.37 0.42 -0.13
CA LEU A 20 10.59 0.89 0.53
C LEU A 20 10.56 0.47 2.01
N ASP A 21 10.91 -0.79 2.24
CA ASP A 21 10.94 -1.45 3.55
C ASP A 21 12.42 -1.70 3.95
N PRO A 22 13.25 -0.65 4.15
CA PRO A 22 14.69 -0.80 4.31
C PRO A 22 15.04 -1.47 5.65
N MET A 23 15.87 -2.52 5.56
CA MET A 23 16.55 -3.10 6.72
C MET A 23 18.04 -2.85 6.56
N MET A 24 18.79 -2.62 7.65
CA MET A 24 20.24 -2.38 7.60
C MET A 24 21.01 -3.50 6.88
N LYS A 25 20.54 -4.75 6.94
CA LYS A 25 21.13 -5.88 6.21
C LYS A 25 20.95 -5.82 4.70
N PHE A 26 20.03 -4.98 4.18
CA PHE A 26 19.84 -4.74 2.76
C PHE A 26 20.66 -3.54 2.26
N VAL A 27 21.15 -2.69 3.15
CA VAL A 27 21.97 -1.54 2.78
C VAL A 27 23.39 -2.01 2.47
N PRO A 28 23.93 -1.76 1.26
CA PRO A 28 25.29 -2.14 0.91
C PRO A 28 26.35 -1.53 1.82
N ASP A 29 27.44 -2.28 2.06
CA ASP A 29 28.50 -1.87 3.00
C ASP A 29 29.09 -0.49 2.70
N HIS A 30 29.29 -0.16 1.42
CA HIS A 30 29.84 1.13 1.05
C HIS A 30 28.95 2.30 1.43
N ILE A 31 27.62 2.12 1.41
CA ILE A 31 26.65 3.15 1.86
C ILE A 31 26.66 3.26 3.37
N ARG A 32 26.64 2.11 4.06
CA ARG A 32 26.69 2.09 5.54
C ARG A 32 27.98 2.75 6.05
N LYS A 33 29.12 2.40 5.46
CA LYS A 33 30.42 2.99 5.84
C LYS A 33 30.42 4.50 5.64
N ALA A 34 29.99 4.99 4.48
CA ALA A 34 29.94 6.43 4.20
C ALA A 34 29.03 7.18 5.20
N ALA A 35 27.84 6.63 5.50
CA ALA A 35 26.93 7.23 6.46
C ALA A 35 27.49 7.21 7.90
N PHE A 36 28.17 6.12 8.30
CA PHE A 36 28.77 6.01 9.62
C PHE A 36 30.04 6.83 9.77
N GLU A 37 30.81 7.03 8.71
CA GLU A 37 31.95 7.98 8.68
C GLU A 37 31.49 9.41 8.90
N GLU A 38 30.30 9.78 8.37
CA GLU A 38 29.75 11.13 8.51
C GLU A 38 29.01 11.36 9.84
N LYS A 39 28.17 10.39 10.26
CA LYS A 39 27.23 10.54 11.39
C LYS A 39 27.53 9.62 12.59
N GLY A 40 28.59 8.80 12.51
CA GLY A 40 28.89 7.77 13.51
C GLY A 40 27.99 6.54 13.42
N GLU A 41 28.32 5.51 14.19
CA GLU A 41 27.48 4.31 14.40
C GLU A 41 26.35 4.63 15.40
N THR A 42 25.42 5.49 14.96
CA THR A 42 24.32 6.08 15.74
C THR A 42 22.99 5.87 15.01
N LEU A 43 21.89 6.26 15.63
CA LEU A 43 20.57 6.26 14.97
C LEU A 43 20.55 7.22 13.78
N GLU A 44 21.27 8.34 13.85
CA GLU A 44 21.43 9.29 12.75
C GLU A 44 22.21 8.68 11.59
N GLY A 45 23.29 7.96 11.87
CA GLY A 45 24.07 7.25 10.85
C GLY A 45 23.26 6.15 10.17
N ALA A 46 22.47 5.40 10.94
CA ALA A 46 21.56 4.39 10.39
C ALA A 46 20.46 5.02 9.51
N ALA A 47 19.87 6.11 9.96
CA ALA A 47 18.85 6.85 9.21
C ALA A 47 19.40 7.44 7.90
N GLU A 48 20.60 7.99 7.91
CA GLU A 48 21.28 8.49 6.70
C GLU A 48 21.60 7.35 5.74
N ALA A 49 22.08 6.20 6.23
CA ALA A 49 22.33 5.02 5.40
C ALA A 49 21.06 4.53 4.68
N ILE A 50 19.93 4.50 5.40
CA ILE A 50 18.62 4.14 4.83
C ILE A 50 18.17 5.16 3.79
N TRP A 51 18.31 6.44 4.07
CA TRP A 51 17.99 7.50 3.12
C TRP A 51 18.79 7.38 1.82
N LEU A 52 20.11 7.26 1.91
CA LEU A 52 20.98 7.13 0.74
C LEU A 52 20.66 5.88 -0.09
N TYR A 53 20.36 4.78 0.58
CA TYR A 53 19.92 3.54 -0.06
C TYR A 53 18.60 3.71 -0.82
N ASN A 54 17.57 4.27 -0.20
CA ASN A 54 16.30 4.55 -0.85
C ASN A 54 16.46 5.50 -2.03
N LYS A 55 17.24 6.57 -1.86
CA LYS A 55 17.52 7.55 -2.92
C LYS A 55 18.08 6.87 -4.16
N GLY A 56 19.06 5.98 -4.00
CA GLY A 56 19.64 5.24 -5.14
C GLY A 56 18.62 4.37 -5.87
N ILE A 57 17.73 3.68 -5.12
CA ILE A 57 16.66 2.87 -5.71
C ILE A 57 15.67 3.75 -6.48
N ILE A 58 15.22 4.85 -5.87
CA ILE A 58 14.27 5.79 -6.49
C ILE A 58 14.87 6.36 -7.77
N ASP A 59 16.13 6.81 -7.76
CA ASP A 59 16.82 7.38 -8.92
C ASP A 59 16.88 6.41 -10.11
N LYS A 60 16.89 5.09 -9.86
CA LYS A 60 16.97 4.08 -10.90
C LYS A 60 15.62 3.50 -11.32
N THR A 61 14.53 3.80 -10.60
CA THR A 61 13.24 3.15 -10.87
C THR A 61 12.10 4.12 -11.14
N TYR A 62 12.23 5.42 -10.82
CA TYR A 62 11.13 6.39 -10.87
C TYR A 62 10.47 6.53 -12.26
N ASP A 63 11.20 6.29 -13.33
CA ASP A 63 10.72 6.35 -14.72
C ASP A 63 9.91 5.11 -15.13
N LEU A 64 10.00 4.03 -14.37
CA LEU A 64 9.36 2.74 -14.65
C LEU A 64 8.08 2.50 -13.84
N ILE A 65 7.89 3.24 -12.74
CA ILE A 65 6.86 2.94 -11.74
C ILE A 65 5.92 4.12 -11.50
N PRO A 66 4.62 3.89 -11.23
CA PRO A 66 3.68 4.95 -10.87
C PRO A 66 3.82 5.41 -9.42
N ALA A 67 4.28 4.52 -8.53
CA ALA A 67 4.19 4.76 -7.09
C ALA A 67 5.30 4.05 -6.29
N VAL A 68 5.53 4.54 -5.08
CA VAL A 68 6.33 3.90 -4.02
C VAL A 68 5.50 3.73 -2.75
N LYS A 69 5.93 2.78 -1.89
CA LYS A 69 5.25 2.50 -0.62
C LYS A 69 6.28 2.37 0.51
N PRO A 70 6.69 3.47 1.16
CA PRO A 70 7.53 3.40 2.35
C PRO A 70 6.75 2.82 3.53
N GLN A 71 7.36 1.81 4.20
CA GLN A 71 6.82 1.18 5.40
C GLN A 71 7.37 1.90 6.63
N ILE A 72 6.53 2.66 7.33
CA ILE A 72 6.96 3.55 8.41
C ILE A 72 7.68 2.82 9.55
N ALA A 73 7.29 1.59 9.89
CA ALA A 73 7.94 0.83 10.97
C ALA A 73 9.44 0.61 10.75
N MET A 74 9.87 0.53 9.47
CA MET A 74 11.29 0.37 9.13
C MET A 74 12.12 1.63 9.38
N TYR A 75 11.46 2.74 9.62
CA TYR A 75 12.05 4.04 9.96
C TYR A 75 11.83 4.35 11.44
N GLU A 76 10.63 4.12 11.99
CA GLU A 76 10.29 4.34 13.40
C GLU A 76 11.24 3.62 14.36
N GLN A 77 11.74 2.42 14.00
CA GLN A 77 12.70 1.69 14.81
C GLN A 77 14.01 2.47 15.09
N PHE A 78 14.31 3.50 14.30
CA PHE A 78 15.47 4.40 14.49
C PHE A 78 15.07 5.74 15.14
N GLY A 79 13.88 5.79 15.77
CA GLY A 79 13.38 6.98 16.47
C GLY A 79 13.21 8.21 15.57
N ILE A 80 13.47 9.40 16.13
CA ILE A 80 13.30 10.66 15.39
C ILE A 80 14.17 10.74 14.14
N PRO A 81 15.47 10.37 14.13
CA PRO A 81 16.28 10.36 12.91
C PRO A 81 15.67 9.48 11.81
N GLY A 82 15.10 8.33 12.17
CA GLY A 82 14.39 7.46 11.23
C GLY A 82 13.15 8.12 10.65
N LEU A 83 12.32 8.79 11.45
CA LEU A 83 11.15 9.54 10.96
C LEU A 83 11.55 10.71 10.06
N MET A 84 12.68 11.36 10.32
CA MET A 84 13.24 12.35 9.41
C MET A 84 13.65 11.75 8.07
N ALA A 85 14.27 10.55 8.07
CA ALA A 85 14.59 9.82 6.84
C ALA A 85 13.33 9.38 6.08
N PHE A 86 12.27 8.99 6.80
CA PHE A 86 10.95 8.71 6.20
C PHE A 86 10.41 9.95 5.48
N LYS A 87 10.31 11.08 6.17
CA LYS A 87 9.84 12.34 5.58
C LYS A 87 10.66 12.75 4.36
N LYS A 88 12.00 12.70 4.48
CA LYS A 88 12.93 12.99 3.37
C LYS A 88 12.71 12.06 2.16
N THR A 89 12.41 10.77 2.41
CA THR A 89 12.06 9.80 1.37
C THR A 89 10.74 10.16 0.69
N VAL A 90 9.70 10.53 1.45
CA VAL A 90 8.40 10.96 0.92
C VAL A 90 8.57 12.17 0.01
N ASP A 91 9.26 13.21 0.50
CA ASP A 91 9.48 14.45 -0.25
C ASP A 91 10.22 14.18 -1.56
N TYR A 92 11.30 13.39 -1.51
CA TYR A 92 12.07 13.06 -2.70
C TYR A 92 11.26 12.26 -3.75
N CYS A 93 10.40 11.35 -3.30
CA CYS A 93 9.51 10.64 -4.21
C CYS A 93 8.52 11.59 -4.91
N LYS A 94 8.02 12.60 -4.18
CA LYS A 94 7.13 13.63 -4.74
C LYS A 94 7.86 14.55 -5.71
N GLU A 95 9.12 14.90 -5.46
CA GLU A 95 9.98 15.63 -6.40
C GLU A 95 10.18 14.86 -7.71
N LYS A 96 10.24 13.51 -7.65
CA LYS A 96 10.27 12.61 -8.80
C LYS A 96 8.90 12.37 -9.43
N ASP A 97 7.86 13.09 -9.00
CA ASP A 97 6.47 12.94 -9.43
C ASP A 97 5.88 11.54 -9.19
N LEU A 98 6.39 10.77 -8.25
CA LEU A 98 5.82 9.48 -7.84
C LEU A 98 4.63 9.70 -6.91
N VAL A 99 3.65 8.78 -6.98
CA VAL A 99 2.60 8.67 -5.96
C VAL A 99 3.19 7.96 -4.74
N VAL A 100 2.97 8.51 -3.55
CA VAL A 100 3.49 7.94 -2.30
C VAL A 100 2.35 7.31 -1.49
N ILE A 101 2.49 6.02 -1.20
CA ILE A 101 1.56 5.27 -0.36
C ILE A 101 2.25 5.00 0.98
N GLY A 102 1.91 5.75 2.03
CA GLY A 102 2.41 5.50 3.38
C GLY A 102 1.86 4.20 3.95
N ASP A 103 2.72 3.21 4.15
CA ASP A 103 2.28 1.96 4.79
C ASP A 103 2.38 2.09 6.32
N ILE A 104 1.37 2.74 6.90
CA ILE A 104 1.36 3.16 8.31
C ILE A 104 0.44 2.32 9.20
N LYS A 105 -0.59 1.71 8.62
CA LYS A 105 -1.58 0.85 9.31
C LYS A 105 -2.13 1.44 10.61
N ARG A 106 -2.40 2.77 10.62
CA ARG A 106 -2.97 3.44 11.78
C ARG A 106 -4.43 3.05 11.99
N GLY A 107 -4.88 3.09 13.23
CA GLY A 107 -6.24 2.85 13.63
C GLY A 107 -6.44 3.34 15.06
N ASP A 108 -7.40 4.27 15.24
CA ASP A 108 -7.84 4.84 16.51
C ASP A 108 -9.26 5.37 16.30
N ILE A 109 -9.84 6.07 17.25
CA ILE A 109 -11.20 6.63 17.16
C ILE A 109 -11.19 8.16 17.31
N GLY A 110 -12.24 8.79 16.78
CA GLY A 110 -12.55 10.21 17.01
C GLY A 110 -11.38 11.14 16.72
N SER A 111 -11.08 12.02 17.66
CA SER A 111 -10.03 13.04 17.53
C SER A 111 -8.63 12.47 17.40
N THR A 112 -8.35 11.30 17.98
CA THR A 112 -7.04 10.63 17.86
C THR A 112 -6.86 10.11 16.43
N SER A 113 -7.89 9.48 15.85
CA SER A 113 -7.86 9.07 14.44
C SER A 113 -7.71 10.27 13.49
N ALA A 114 -8.40 11.38 13.78
CA ALA A 114 -8.27 12.63 13.03
C ALA A 114 -6.83 13.18 13.08
N ALA A 115 -6.18 13.12 14.25
CA ALA A 115 -4.79 13.56 14.39
C ALA A 115 -3.82 12.72 13.54
N TYR A 116 -4.01 11.38 13.49
CA TYR A 116 -3.26 10.52 12.57
C TYR A 116 -3.53 10.87 11.10
N ALA A 117 -4.79 11.08 10.73
CA ALA A 117 -5.17 11.43 9.37
C ALA A 117 -4.52 12.76 8.92
N VAL A 118 -4.57 13.79 9.78
CA VAL A 118 -3.95 15.09 9.52
C VAL A 118 -2.43 14.98 9.44
N ALA A 119 -1.79 14.21 10.32
CA ALA A 119 -0.33 14.05 10.33
C ALA A 119 0.21 13.48 9.01
N HIS A 120 -0.52 12.56 8.40
CA HIS A 120 -0.10 11.85 7.21
C HIS A 120 -0.65 12.42 5.90
N LEU A 121 -1.92 12.82 5.88
CA LEU A 121 -2.62 13.22 4.66
C LEU A 121 -3.01 14.70 4.63
N GLY A 122 -3.14 15.32 5.79
CA GLY A 122 -3.71 16.65 5.95
C GLY A 122 -2.70 17.74 6.24
N LYS A 123 -3.24 18.84 6.78
CA LYS A 123 -2.46 20.00 7.26
C LYS A 123 -2.94 20.41 8.64
N VAL A 124 -2.01 20.77 9.48
CA VAL A 124 -2.27 21.29 10.82
C VAL A 124 -2.12 22.82 10.85
N GLN A 125 -3.05 23.47 11.52
CA GLN A 125 -2.97 24.93 11.75
C GLN A 125 -1.91 25.20 12.80
N VAL A 126 -0.89 25.99 12.43
CA VAL A 126 0.16 26.47 13.33
C VAL A 126 0.20 28.01 13.25
N GLY A 127 -0.33 28.68 14.25
CA GLY A 127 -0.54 30.12 14.18
C GLY A 127 -1.44 30.51 13.01
N SER A 128 -0.94 31.31 12.08
CA SER A 128 -1.66 31.71 10.85
C SER A 128 -1.40 30.79 9.64
N SER A 129 -0.55 29.79 9.78
CA SER A 129 -0.10 28.92 8.68
C SER A 129 -0.71 27.53 8.73
N LEU A 130 -0.99 26.95 7.56
CA LEU A 130 -1.32 25.53 7.39
C LEU A 130 -0.04 24.76 7.00
N CYS A 131 0.36 23.81 7.82
CA CYS A 131 1.59 23.04 7.65
C CYS A 131 1.27 21.56 7.43
N ALA A 132 1.78 20.97 6.34
CA ALA A 132 1.72 19.54 6.12
C ALA A 132 2.74 18.81 6.99
N GLY A 133 2.35 17.63 7.52
CA GLY A 133 3.22 16.73 8.24
C GLY A 133 4.04 15.84 7.30
N PHE A 134 3.74 14.56 7.24
CA PHE A 134 4.42 13.60 6.34
C PHE A 134 4.02 13.76 4.88
N ASP A 135 2.76 14.14 4.61
CA ASP A 135 2.22 14.52 3.29
C ASP A 135 2.25 13.40 2.22
N GLU A 136 1.97 12.17 2.61
CA GLU A 136 1.77 11.08 1.65
C GLU A 136 0.49 11.32 0.82
N ASP A 137 0.38 10.59 -0.31
CA ASP A 137 -0.77 10.68 -1.22
C ASP A 137 -1.89 9.70 -0.86
N PHE A 138 -1.50 8.53 -0.35
CA PHE A 138 -2.36 7.50 0.23
C PHE A 138 -1.71 6.96 1.50
N VAL A 139 -2.55 6.40 2.39
CA VAL A 139 -2.06 5.65 3.56
C VAL A 139 -2.85 4.38 3.79
N THR A 140 -2.24 3.40 4.48
CA THR A 140 -2.94 2.19 4.93
C THR A 140 -3.59 2.41 6.28
N VAL A 141 -4.84 1.91 6.45
CA VAL A 141 -5.67 2.10 7.64
C VAL A 141 -6.19 0.77 8.14
N ASN A 142 -6.19 0.56 9.47
CA ASN A 142 -6.77 -0.61 10.10
C ASN A 142 -8.27 -0.36 10.40
N PRO A 143 -9.19 -1.19 9.90
CA PRO A 143 -10.63 -0.98 10.06
C PRO A 143 -11.21 -1.54 11.36
N TYR A 144 -10.42 -2.16 12.22
CA TYR A 144 -10.91 -2.95 13.36
C TYR A 144 -11.82 -2.17 14.31
N LEU A 145 -11.64 -0.85 14.42
CA LEU A 145 -12.47 0.04 15.24
C LEU A 145 -13.69 0.61 14.49
N GLY A 146 -13.99 0.10 13.29
CA GLY A 146 -15.18 0.49 12.53
C GLY A 146 -15.13 1.90 11.95
N SER A 147 -16.33 2.46 11.72
CA SER A 147 -16.47 3.78 11.08
C SER A 147 -15.86 4.91 11.91
N ASP A 148 -15.87 4.82 13.23
CA ASP A 148 -15.27 5.84 14.11
C ASP A 148 -13.75 5.97 13.90
N GLY A 149 -13.11 4.88 13.44
CA GLY A 149 -11.69 4.87 13.12
C GLY A 149 -11.39 5.29 11.67
N VAL A 150 -12.27 4.95 10.74
CA VAL A 150 -12.03 5.15 9.30
C VAL A 150 -12.54 6.50 8.80
N GLN A 151 -13.68 6.98 9.31
CA GLN A 151 -14.33 8.22 8.85
C GLN A 151 -13.42 9.46 8.96
N PRO A 152 -12.64 9.67 10.05
CA PRO A 152 -11.73 10.81 10.11
C PRO A 152 -10.68 10.83 8.99
N PHE A 153 -10.19 9.67 8.54
CA PHE A 153 -9.31 9.58 7.37
C PHE A 153 -10.04 9.92 6.07
N ILE A 154 -11.29 9.45 5.90
CA ILE A 154 -12.11 9.77 4.72
C ILE A 154 -12.36 11.28 4.64
N ASP A 155 -12.63 11.94 5.76
CA ASP A 155 -12.91 13.38 5.80
C ASP A 155 -11.68 14.18 5.35
N VAL A 156 -10.49 13.87 5.87
CA VAL A 156 -9.22 14.48 5.42
C VAL A 156 -8.95 14.16 3.94
N CYS A 157 -9.25 12.93 3.47
CA CYS A 157 -9.12 12.57 2.06
C CYS A 157 -9.98 13.45 1.15
N LYS A 158 -11.21 13.77 1.55
CA LYS A 158 -12.11 14.66 0.80
C LYS A 158 -11.56 16.09 0.74
N GLU A 159 -11.06 16.59 1.86
CA GLU A 159 -10.50 17.94 1.98
C GLU A 159 -9.24 18.11 1.12
N GLU A 160 -8.28 17.18 1.25
CA GLU A 160 -6.95 17.28 0.63
C GLU A 160 -6.83 16.51 -0.71
N LYS A 161 -7.92 15.89 -1.17
CA LYS A 161 -7.95 15.03 -2.38
C LYS A 161 -6.93 13.88 -2.34
N LYS A 162 -6.71 13.34 -1.16
CA LYS A 162 -5.85 12.19 -0.85
C LYS A 162 -6.66 10.89 -0.82
N GLY A 163 -6.04 9.75 -0.51
CA GLY A 163 -6.76 8.49 -0.44
C GLY A 163 -6.25 7.55 0.67
N ILE A 164 -6.98 6.45 0.87
CA ILE A 164 -6.61 5.41 1.83
C ILE A 164 -6.77 4.02 1.23
N PHE A 165 -5.99 3.07 1.76
CA PHE A 165 -6.15 1.63 1.55
C PHE A 165 -6.46 0.96 2.89
N ILE A 166 -7.64 0.39 3.02
CA ILE A 166 -8.14 -0.25 4.24
C ILE A 166 -7.75 -1.74 4.22
N LEU A 167 -7.25 -2.25 5.35
CA LEU A 167 -6.89 -3.67 5.48
C LEU A 167 -8.15 -4.55 5.40
N VAL A 168 -8.21 -5.46 4.43
CA VAL A 168 -9.34 -6.39 4.23
C VAL A 168 -8.89 -7.83 4.37
N LYS A 169 -7.96 -8.29 3.52
CA LYS A 169 -7.35 -9.63 3.63
C LYS A 169 -5.84 -9.50 3.51
N THR A 170 -5.14 -9.68 4.62
CA THR A 170 -3.70 -9.48 4.68
C THR A 170 -2.92 -10.73 4.29
N SER A 171 -1.70 -10.57 3.76
CA SER A 171 -0.90 -11.65 3.16
C SER A 171 -0.17 -12.55 4.16
N ASN A 172 -0.18 -12.20 5.46
CA ASN A 172 0.51 -12.97 6.49
C ASN A 172 -0.19 -14.30 6.81
N PRO A 173 0.55 -15.36 7.17
CA PRO A 173 -0.02 -16.68 7.44
C PRO A 173 -1.09 -16.69 8.53
N SER A 174 -0.90 -15.93 9.62
CA SER A 174 -1.88 -15.86 10.75
C SER A 174 -3.11 -15.01 10.45
N SER A 175 -3.27 -14.48 9.24
CA SER A 175 -4.47 -13.68 8.87
C SER A 175 -5.77 -14.48 9.06
N GLY A 176 -5.71 -15.81 8.86
CA GLY A 176 -6.86 -16.69 9.02
C GLY A 176 -7.39 -16.84 10.46
N GLU A 177 -6.60 -16.48 11.48
CA GLU A 177 -7.03 -16.54 12.88
C GLU A 177 -8.28 -15.69 13.14
N PHE A 178 -8.41 -14.56 12.42
CA PHE A 178 -9.55 -13.65 12.49
C PHE A 178 -10.25 -13.52 11.15
N GLN A 179 -9.51 -13.23 10.07
CA GLN A 179 -10.10 -12.80 8.81
C GLN A 179 -10.92 -13.89 8.10
N ASP A 180 -10.58 -15.17 8.30
CA ASP A 180 -11.31 -16.31 7.72
C ASP A 180 -12.42 -16.85 8.65
N ARG A 181 -12.63 -16.25 9.85
CA ARG A 181 -13.70 -16.66 10.74
C ARG A 181 -15.05 -16.33 10.13
N LEU A 182 -15.95 -17.31 10.15
CA LEU A 182 -17.32 -17.13 9.70
C LEU A 182 -18.11 -16.37 10.77
N LEU A 183 -18.82 -15.36 10.33
CA LEU A 183 -19.74 -14.59 11.14
C LEU A 183 -21.14 -14.78 10.58
N SER A 184 -22.08 -15.07 11.46
CA SER A 184 -23.49 -15.15 11.09
C SER A 184 -24.04 -13.74 10.87
N THR A 185 -24.34 -13.40 9.63
CA THR A 185 -25.01 -12.15 9.28
C THR A 185 -26.50 -12.41 9.27
N GLY A 186 -27.16 -12.21 10.41
CA GLY A 186 -28.62 -12.25 10.49
C GLY A 186 -29.20 -11.11 9.65
N VAL A 187 -29.91 -11.45 8.59
CA VAL A 187 -30.81 -10.50 7.95
C VAL A 187 -32.02 -10.36 8.87
N THR A 188 -32.12 -9.27 9.63
CA THR A 188 -33.37 -8.86 10.22
C THR A 188 -34.32 -8.57 9.06
N ALA A 189 -35.16 -9.52 8.70
CA ALA A 189 -36.30 -9.27 7.83
C ALA A 189 -37.08 -8.10 8.43
N GLY A 190 -37.47 -7.16 7.58
CA GLY A 190 -38.10 -5.91 7.98
C GLY A 190 -39.30 -6.14 8.93
N THR A 191 -39.59 -5.08 9.66
CA THR A 191 -40.53 -4.95 10.77
C THR A 191 -42.03 -5.24 10.43
N ASP A 192 -42.32 -6.27 9.66
CA ASP A 192 -43.70 -6.77 9.48
C ASP A 192 -43.89 -8.00 10.38
N ALA A 193 -44.37 -7.72 11.57
CA ALA A 193 -44.57 -8.65 12.70
C ALA A 193 -45.60 -9.77 12.45
N GLU A 194 -45.97 -10.10 11.22
CA GLU A 194 -46.97 -11.15 10.92
C GLU A 194 -46.44 -12.34 10.11
N ASN A 195 -45.18 -12.35 9.70
CA ASN A 195 -44.59 -13.54 9.08
C ASN A 195 -43.28 -13.93 9.82
N VAL A 196 -43.41 -14.88 10.74
CA VAL A 196 -42.26 -15.62 11.30
C VAL A 196 -41.73 -16.59 10.22
N GLY A 197 -41.31 -16.03 9.12
CA GLY A 197 -40.57 -16.72 8.07
C GLY A 197 -39.09 -16.68 8.44
N GLY A 198 -38.46 -17.84 8.45
CA GLY A 198 -37.14 -18.10 9.02
C GLY A 198 -36.09 -17.03 8.74
N ILE A 199 -35.38 -16.63 9.76
CA ILE A 199 -34.16 -15.84 9.68
C ILE A 199 -33.16 -16.63 8.82
N ALA A 200 -32.93 -16.20 7.58
CA ALA A 200 -31.89 -16.77 6.75
C ALA A 200 -30.55 -16.25 7.28
N PHE A 201 -29.82 -17.06 7.99
CA PHE A 201 -28.44 -16.79 8.37
C PHE A 201 -27.56 -17.09 7.17
N SER A 202 -26.82 -16.08 6.69
CA SER A 202 -25.74 -16.28 5.74
C SER A 202 -24.43 -16.13 6.49
N ASP A 203 -23.67 -17.21 6.59
CA ASP A 203 -22.33 -17.15 7.18
C ASP A 203 -21.36 -16.57 6.14
N LYS A 204 -20.70 -15.48 6.51
CA LYS A 204 -19.66 -14.85 5.69
C LYS A 204 -18.36 -14.76 6.47
N PRO A 205 -17.19 -14.96 5.84
CA PRO A 205 -15.92 -14.73 6.49
C PRO A 205 -15.74 -13.24 6.81
N LEU A 206 -15.03 -12.93 7.90
CA LEU A 206 -14.84 -11.56 8.35
C LEU A 206 -14.24 -10.67 7.24
N TYR A 207 -13.27 -11.19 6.44
CA TYR A 207 -12.68 -10.40 5.36
C TYR A 207 -13.71 -9.92 4.31
N GLU A 208 -14.74 -10.72 4.04
CA GLU A 208 -15.80 -10.36 3.10
C GLU A 208 -16.72 -9.29 3.67
N ILE A 209 -17.07 -9.37 4.96
CA ILE A 209 -17.85 -8.36 5.68
C ILE A 209 -17.09 -7.02 5.71
N VAL A 210 -15.78 -7.05 5.98
CA VAL A 210 -14.94 -5.85 5.90
C VAL A 210 -14.88 -5.31 4.48
N GLY A 211 -14.81 -6.18 3.46
CA GLY A 211 -14.86 -5.79 2.05
C GLY A 211 -16.17 -5.09 1.68
N GLU A 212 -17.32 -5.60 2.13
CA GLU A 212 -18.63 -4.98 1.95
C GLU A 212 -18.67 -3.57 2.58
N LYS A 213 -18.07 -3.44 3.78
CA LYS A 213 -17.99 -2.13 4.45
C LYS A 213 -17.06 -1.15 3.72
N VAL A 214 -15.96 -1.64 3.15
CA VAL A 214 -15.09 -0.82 2.29
C VAL A 214 -15.84 -0.38 1.03
N ALA A 215 -16.65 -1.25 0.42
CA ALA A 215 -17.47 -0.89 -0.75
C ALA A 215 -18.47 0.23 -0.40
N GLU A 216 -19.09 0.18 0.79
CA GLU A 216 -19.97 1.24 1.31
C GLU A 216 -19.20 2.56 1.49
N TRP A 217 -18.07 2.55 2.19
CA TRP A 217 -17.24 3.74 2.39
C TRP A 217 -16.72 4.31 1.06
N SER A 218 -16.40 3.44 0.10
CA SER A 218 -15.88 3.85 -1.20
C SER A 218 -16.85 4.73 -1.99
N GLY A 219 -18.15 4.54 -1.79
CA GLY A 219 -19.19 5.38 -2.40
C GLY A 219 -19.13 6.85 -1.99
N GLN A 220 -18.48 7.18 -0.87
CA GLN A 220 -18.44 8.54 -0.34
C GLN A 220 -17.50 9.49 -1.10
N PHE A 221 -16.48 8.96 -1.80
CA PHE A 221 -15.50 9.79 -2.49
C PHE A 221 -14.96 9.11 -3.74
N MET A 222 -15.61 9.40 -4.89
CA MET A 222 -15.29 8.84 -6.19
C MET A 222 -14.39 9.77 -7.00
N GLY A 223 -13.46 9.18 -7.75
CA GLY A 223 -12.66 9.88 -8.76
C GLY A 223 -13.34 9.83 -10.15
N ASP A 224 -12.84 10.66 -11.06
CA ASP A 224 -13.40 10.82 -12.41
C ASP A 224 -13.21 9.59 -13.31
N LYS A 225 -12.26 8.72 -12.97
CA LYS A 225 -11.94 7.50 -13.73
C LYS A 225 -12.72 6.27 -13.25
N GLY A 226 -13.78 6.46 -12.45
CA GLY A 226 -14.67 5.38 -12.01
C GLY A 226 -14.22 4.60 -10.79
N TYR A 227 -13.08 4.95 -10.19
CA TYR A 227 -12.56 4.37 -8.96
C TYR A 227 -12.63 5.35 -7.80
N SER A 228 -12.83 4.80 -6.58
CA SER A 228 -12.85 5.56 -5.34
C SER A 228 -11.44 5.92 -4.86
N TYR A 229 -11.35 7.01 -4.08
CA TYR A 229 -10.17 7.34 -3.27
C TYR A 229 -10.00 6.41 -2.06
N ILE A 230 -11.05 5.64 -1.73
CA ILE A 230 -11.07 4.65 -0.66
C ILE A 230 -10.86 3.26 -1.28
N GLY A 231 -9.69 2.70 -1.10
CA GLY A 231 -9.26 1.41 -1.58
C GLY A 231 -9.14 0.36 -0.48
N ALA A 232 -8.66 -0.81 -0.86
CA ALA A 232 -8.48 -1.96 0.02
C ALA A 232 -7.08 -2.55 -0.08
N VAL A 233 -6.59 -3.20 0.99
CA VAL A 233 -5.41 -4.07 0.95
C VAL A 233 -5.89 -5.52 0.90
N VAL A 234 -5.50 -6.24 -0.17
CA VAL A 234 -5.79 -7.67 -0.33
C VAL A 234 -4.54 -8.39 -0.82
N GLY A 235 -4.06 -9.36 -0.05
CA GLY A 235 -2.79 -10.05 -0.31
C GLY A 235 -2.82 -10.96 -1.54
N ALA A 236 -1.74 -10.97 -2.32
CA ALA A 236 -1.54 -11.82 -3.49
C ALA A 236 -1.54 -13.33 -3.16
N THR A 237 -1.25 -13.69 -1.91
CA THR A 237 -1.22 -15.09 -1.42
C THR A 237 -2.59 -15.74 -1.32
N TYR A 238 -3.66 -14.97 -1.57
CA TYR A 238 -5.06 -15.42 -1.48
C TYR A 238 -5.83 -15.07 -2.76
N PRO A 239 -5.50 -15.66 -3.94
CA PRO A 239 -6.09 -15.29 -5.23
C PRO A 239 -7.61 -15.53 -5.30
N GLU A 240 -8.12 -16.60 -4.69
CA GLU A 240 -9.58 -16.87 -4.68
C GLU A 240 -10.34 -15.83 -3.86
N GLN A 241 -9.81 -15.45 -2.69
CA GLN A 241 -10.38 -14.37 -1.89
C GLN A 241 -10.30 -13.03 -2.64
N GLY A 242 -9.19 -12.81 -3.36
CA GLY A 242 -9.03 -11.63 -4.23
C GLY A 242 -10.11 -11.54 -5.30
N LYS A 243 -10.45 -12.67 -5.94
CA LYS A 243 -11.53 -12.78 -6.94
C LYS A 243 -12.91 -12.46 -6.35
N ILE A 244 -13.20 -12.95 -5.14
CA ILE A 244 -14.42 -12.62 -4.41
C ILE A 244 -14.45 -11.13 -4.09
N LEU A 245 -13.39 -10.62 -3.47
CA LEU A 245 -13.29 -9.23 -3.02
C LEU A 245 -13.30 -8.23 -4.18
N ARG A 246 -12.76 -8.58 -5.36
CA ARG A 246 -12.91 -7.73 -6.57
C ARG A 246 -14.38 -7.53 -6.95
N LYS A 247 -15.22 -8.57 -6.81
CA LYS A 247 -16.66 -8.48 -7.07
C LYS A 247 -17.39 -7.68 -5.99
N VAL A 248 -17.01 -7.86 -4.73
CA VAL A 248 -17.58 -7.15 -3.58
C VAL A 248 -17.26 -5.65 -3.64
N MET A 249 -16.03 -5.30 -4.07
CA MET A 249 -15.53 -3.92 -4.11
C MET A 249 -15.22 -3.46 -5.55
N PRO A 250 -16.19 -3.41 -6.48
CA PRO A 250 -15.92 -3.18 -7.91
C PRO A 250 -15.30 -1.81 -8.19
N LYS A 251 -15.52 -0.82 -7.33
CA LYS A 251 -15.04 0.56 -7.49
C LYS A 251 -13.85 0.92 -6.59
N SER A 252 -13.42 0.03 -5.69
CA SER A 252 -12.25 0.26 -4.85
C SER A 252 -10.98 -0.19 -5.56
N PHE A 253 -9.94 0.64 -5.52
CA PHE A 253 -8.61 0.22 -5.96
C PHE A 253 -8.01 -0.73 -4.93
N ILE A 254 -7.34 -1.80 -5.36
CA ILE A 254 -6.77 -2.80 -4.46
C ILE A 254 -5.24 -2.67 -4.45
N LEU A 255 -4.67 -2.42 -3.29
CA LEU A 255 -3.25 -2.56 -3.03
C LEU A 255 -2.96 -4.03 -2.71
N VAL A 256 -2.13 -4.67 -3.54
CA VAL A 256 -1.87 -6.11 -3.49
C VAL A 256 -0.44 -6.39 -3.03
N PRO A 257 -0.18 -6.57 -1.72
CA PRO A 257 1.12 -7.02 -1.21
C PRO A 257 1.29 -8.53 -1.39
N GLY A 258 2.55 -9.00 -1.36
CA GLY A 258 2.88 -10.42 -1.33
C GLY A 258 3.39 -11.01 -2.65
N TYR A 259 3.61 -10.20 -3.67
CA TYR A 259 4.24 -10.62 -4.92
C TYR A 259 5.72 -11.00 -4.73
N GLY A 260 6.14 -12.07 -5.37
CA GLY A 260 7.51 -12.56 -5.41
C GLY A 260 7.96 -13.14 -4.06
N ALA A 261 8.46 -12.32 -3.15
CA ALA A 261 9.08 -12.76 -1.90
C ALA A 261 8.16 -13.56 -0.94
N GLN A 262 6.84 -13.49 -1.11
CA GLN A 262 5.83 -14.26 -0.37
C GLN A 262 5.16 -15.34 -1.24
N GLY A 263 5.64 -15.56 -2.46
CA GLY A 263 5.19 -16.63 -3.36
C GLY A 263 4.14 -16.24 -4.40
N GLY A 264 3.59 -15.02 -4.36
CA GLY A 264 2.65 -14.54 -5.39
C GLY A 264 3.33 -14.35 -6.74
N THR A 265 2.68 -14.76 -7.82
CA THR A 265 3.13 -14.63 -9.20
C THR A 265 2.18 -13.78 -10.04
N GLY A 266 2.57 -13.38 -11.26
CA GLY A 266 1.69 -12.62 -12.16
C GLY A 266 0.33 -13.29 -12.38
N LYS A 267 0.29 -14.63 -12.47
CA LYS A 267 -0.94 -15.40 -12.66
C LYS A 267 -1.92 -15.28 -11.50
N ASP A 268 -1.42 -15.16 -10.27
CA ASP A 268 -2.25 -15.03 -9.07
C ASP A 268 -2.90 -13.63 -8.98
N LEU A 269 -2.34 -12.66 -9.72
CA LEU A 269 -2.73 -11.26 -9.65
C LEU A 269 -3.88 -10.88 -10.58
N ILE A 270 -4.08 -11.58 -11.69
CA ILE A 270 -5.02 -11.20 -12.75
C ILE A 270 -6.45 -11.00 -12.26
N HIS A 271 -6.86 -11.71 -11.20
CA HIS A 271 -8.20 -11.63 -10.62
C HIS A 271 -8.47 -10.35 -9.82
N PHE A 272 -7.42 -9.60 -9.46
CA PHE A 272 -7.55 -8.32 -8.77
C PHE A 272 -7.88 -7.15 -9.72
N PHE A 273 -7.65 -7.35 -11.01
CA PHE A 273 -7.81 -6.33 -12.04
C PHE A 273 -9.15 -6.47 -12.78
N ASP A 274 -9.63 -5.34 -13.30
CA ASP A 274 -10.74 -5.30 -14.24
C ASP A 274 -10.29 -5.65 -15.69
N ASP A 275 -11.23 -5.57 -16.63
CA ASP A 275 -10.94 -5.87 -18.04
C ASP A 275 -10.03 -4.84 -18.72
N ASN A 276 -9.87 -3.65 -18.13
CA ASN A 276 -8.97 -2.60 -18.61
C ASN A 276 -7.57 -2.67 -17.96
N ARG A 277 -7.23 -3.75 -17.25
CA ARG A 277 -6.00 -3.93 -16.46
C ARG A 277 -5.84 -2.86 -15.36
N LEU A 278 -6.95 -2.33 -14.84
CA LEU A 278 -7.02 -1.36 -13.75
C LEU A 278 -7.67 -1.97 -12.51
N GLY A 279 -7.82 -1.19 -11.46
CA GLY A 279 -8.45 -1.60 -10.20
C GLY A 279 -7.52 -2.20 -9.17
N ALA A 280 -6.25 -2.44 -9.52
CA ALA A 280 -5.25 -2.90 -8.57
C ALA A 280 -3.86 -2.30 -8.82
N ILE A 281 -3.03 -2.28 -7.78
CA ILE A 281 -1.60 -1.97 -7.83
C ILE A 281 -0.83 -2.97 -6.97
N VAL A 282 0.20 -3.58 -7.53
CA VAL A 282 0.92 -4.71 -6.93
C VAL A 282 2.19 -4.26 -6.24
N ASN A 283 2.32 -4.56 -4.94
CA ASN A 283 3.51 -4.21 -4.17
C ASN A 283 4.55 -5.35 -4.15
N SER A 284 5.78 -5.00 -4.48
CA SER A 284 6.96 -5.79 -4.19
C SER A 284 7.97 -4.94 -3.42
N SER A 285 8.45 -5.45 -2.27
CA SER A 285 9.45 -4.79 -1.43
C SER A 285 10.80 -5.49 -1.55
N ARG A 286 11.03 -6.53 -0.74
CA ARG A 286 12.31 -7.23 -0.67
C ARG A 286 12.81 -7.74 -2.04
N GLY A 287 11.91 -8.22 -2.90
CA GLY A 287 12.25 -8.71 -4.24
C GLY A 287 12.88 -7.64 -5.13
N ILE A 288 12.60 -6.37 -4.87
CA ILE A 288 13.13 -5.23 -5.62
C ILE A 288 14.29 -4.58 -4.86
N ILE A 289 14.05 -4.12 -3.62
CA ILE A 289 15.08 -3.33 -2.92
C ILE A 289 16.33 -4.14 -2.57
N ALA A 290 16.19 -5.44 -2.26
CA ALA A 290 17.30 -6.34 -1.98
C ALA A 290 17.65 -7.25 -3.17
N ALA A 291 17.26 -6.89 -4.40
CA ALA A 291 17.47 -7.71 -5.58
C ALA A 291 18.94 -8.11 -5.77
N TYR A 292 19.89 -7.21 -5.53
CA TYR A 292 21.33 -7.49 -5.67
C TYR A 292 21.84 -8.65 -4.79
N GLN A 293 21.10 -9.03 -3.73
CA GLN A 293 21.43 -10.18 -2.88
C GLN A 293 20.87 -11.51 -3.43
N ASN A 294 20.01 -11.45 -4.46
CA ASN A 294 19.45 -12.63 -5.11
C ASN A 294 20.40 -13.12 -6.21
N GLU A 295 20.58 -14.44 -6.31
CA GLU A 295 21.43 -15.09 -7.31
C GLU A 295 21.12 -14.61 -8.74
N LYS A 296 19.84 -14.47 -9.09
CA LYS A 296 19.36 -13.98 -10.40
C LYS A 296 20.00 -12.64 -10.79
N TYR A 297 20.30 -11.78 -9.83
CA TYR A 297 20.84 -10.42 -10.05
C TYR A 297 22.28 -10.25 -9.56
N SER A 298 22.97 -11.35 -9.20
CA SER A 298 24.33 -11.36 -8.66
C SER A 298 25.36 -10.64 -9.52
N LYS A 299 25.13 -10.62 -10.87
CA LYS A 299 25.99 -9.90 -11.83
C LYS A 299 26.13 -8.40 -11.55
N PHE A 300 25.19 -7.78 -10.87
CA PHE A 300 25.25 -6.34 -10.54
C PHE A 300 26.17 -6.06 -9.34
N GLY A 301 26.25 -6.98 -8.39
CA GLY A 301 27.00 -6.80 -7.14
C GLY A 301 26.42 -5.66 -6.26
N ALA A 302 26.97 -5.55 -5.06
CA ALA A 302 26.49 -4.59 -4.07
C ALA A 302 26.69 -3.10 -4.47
N ARG A 303 27.68 -2.80 -5.32
CA ARG A 303 27.91 -1.41 -5.77
C ARG A 303 26.83 -0.91 -6.72
N ASN A 304 26.28 -1.82 -7.54
CA ASN A 304 25.22 -1.50 -8.50
C ASN A 304 23.86 -2.05 -8.01
N TYR A 305 23.61 -2.03 -6.69
CA TYR A 305 22.39 -2.53 -6.07
C TYR A 305 21.12 -1.92 -6.68
N ALA A 306 21.17 -0.65 -7.02
CA ALA A 306 20.04 0.08 -7.58
C ALA A 306 19.76 -0.32 -9.05
N ASP A 307 20.78 -0.69 -9.82
CA ASP A 307 20.60 -1.27 -11.16
C ASP A 307 19.99 -2.68 -11.07
N ALA A 308 20.33 -3.46 -10.05
CA ALA A 308 19.66 -4.72 -9.75
C ALA A 308 18.17 -4.50 -9.42
N SER A 309 17.86 -3.46 -8.63
CA SER A 309 16.47 -3.07 -8.33
C SER A 309 15.70 -2.67 -9.60
N ARG A 310 16.32 -1.90 -10.50
CA ARG A 310 15.74 -1.55 -11.79
C ARG A 310 15.42 -2.79 -12.62
N GLN A 311 16.36 -3.74 -12.71
CA GLN A 311 16.13 -4.99 -13.45
C GLN A 311 15.00 -5.81 -12.82
N ALA A 312 14.92 -5.89 -11.51
CA ALA A 312 13.83 -6.57 -10.80
C ALA A 312 12.46 -5.94 -11.07
N VAL A 313 12.39 -4.61 -11.20
CA VAL A 313 11.17 -3.90 -11.62
C VAL A 313 10.79 -4.28 -13.05
N ILE A 314 11.73 -4.28 -13.99
CA ILE A 314 11.49 -4.68 -15.40
C ILE A 314 10.99 -6.11 -15.48
N ASP A 315 11.61 -7.02 -14.74
CA ASP A 315 11.21 -8.43 -14.70
C ASP A 315 9.79 -8.61 -14.15
N MET A 316 9.42 -7.84 -13.10
CA MET A 316 8.07 -7.85 -12.53
C MET A 316 7.03 -7.33 -13.52
N ILE A 317 7.32 -6.24 -14.24
CA ILE A 317 6.44 -5.72 -15.30
C ILE A 317 6.20 -6.79 -16.34
N THR A 318 7.28 -7.44 -16.81
CA THR A 318 7.22 -8.49 -17.83
C THR A 318 6.36 -9.68 -17.37
N ASP A 319 6.52 -10.13 -16.12
CA ASP A 319 5.75 -11.27 -15.57
C ASP A 319 4.25 -10.93 -15.49
N ILE A 320 3.90 -9.73 -15.05
CA ILE A 320 2.50 -9.28 -14.99
C ILE A 320 1.90 -9.14 -16.39
N ASP A 321 2.62 -8.57 -17.36
CA ASP A 321 2.16 -8.45 -18.74
C ASP A 321 1.95 -9.81 -19.39
N GLN A 322 2.87 -10.76 -19.20
CA GLN A 322 2.71 -12.13 -19.68
C GLN A 322 1.47 -12.81 -19.08
N ALA A 323 1.21 -12.58 -17.80
CA ALA A 323 0.02 -13.12 -17.15
C ALA A 323 -1.28 -12.55 -17.75
N PHE A 324 -1.35 -11.28 -18.09
CA PHE A 324 -2.49 -10.69 -18.80
C PHE A 324 -2.68 -11.27 -20.19
N GLN A 325 -1.58 -11.47 -20.94
CA GLN A 325 -1.65 -12.06 -22.28
C GLN A 325 -2.22 -13.48 -22.26
N THR A 326 -1.93 -14.30 -21.22
CA THR A 326 -2.44 -15.68 -21.11
C THR A 326 -3.96 -15.76 -20.97
N ILE A 327 -4.64 -14.71 -20.57
CA ILE A 327 -6.11 -14.64 -20.43
C ILE A 327 -6.79 -13.74 -21.47
N GLY A 328 -6.01 -13.28 -22.48
CA GLY A 328 -6.54 -12.44 -23.56
C GLY A 328 -6.89 -11.00 -23.15
N LYS A 329 -6.31 -10.52 -22.06
CA LYS A 329 -6.41 -9.13 -21.58
C LYS A 329 -5.20 -8.29 -21.94
#